data_2587d7c5c7edd6011236f07b592376c5
#
_entry.id   2587d7c5c7edd6011236f07b592376c5
#
_cell.length_a   1.000
_cell.length_b   1.000
_cell.length_c   1.000
_cell.angle_alpha   90.00
_cell.angle_beta   90.00
_cell.angle_gamma   90.00
#
_symmetry.space_group_name_H-M   'P 1'
#
loop_
_entity.id
_entity.type
_entity.pdbx_description
1 polymer ?
#
loop_
_entity_poly.entity_id
_entity_poly.type
_entity_poly.pdbx_seq_one_letter_code
_entity_poly.pdbx_strand_id
1 'polypeptide(L)'
;MSNAKKFGVFLVVLLCAACMFVFIYTLVKLSLQEGESSSRLTQAVVNQIGEAAFDEELDANQIHALNLFLRTMAHFVLFSILSFGMCTIAFLVFAHPAGRFFGLVLNMLICAALAYGTEYFKQFVDGRHFQIEDAWLNIYGVIIGLCSFLIADLIFWAIRARSSSQSE
;
A
#
# COMPACT_ATOMS: atom_id res chain seq x y z
N MET A 1 -24.08 21.34 -8.69
CA MET A 1 -23.07 21.47 -7.62
C MET A 1 -22.53 22.89 -7.65
N SER A 2 -22.55 23.62 -6.51
CA SER A 2 -22.05 25.01 -6.44
C SER A 2 -20.53 25.03 -6.69
N ASN A 3 -19.99 26.18 -7.19
CA ASN A 3 -18.56 26.32 -7.44
C ASN A 3 -17.71 26.08 -6.19
N ALA A 4 -18.20 26.45 -5.02
CA ALA A 4 -17.53 26.17 -3.73
C ALA A 4 -17.41 24.67 -3.44
N LYS A 5 -18.42 23.85 -3.76
CA LYS A 5 -18.34 22.38 -3.60
C LYS A 5 -17.35 21.75 -4.58
N LYS A 6 -17.28 22.24 -5.83
CA LYS A 6 -16.32 21.78 -6.82
C LYS A 6 -14.88 22.11 -6.38
N PHE A 7 -14.67 23.31 -5.87
CA PHE A 7 -13.38 23.74 -5.35
C PHE A 7 -12.93 22.91 -4.14
N GLY A 8 -13.85 22.62 -3.21
CA GLY A 8 -13.56 21.76 -2.06
C GLY A 8 -13.15 20.34 -2.46
N VAL A 9 -13.86 19.70 -3.41
CA VAL A 9 -13.48 18.39 -3.93
C VAL A 9 -12.12 18.43 -4.62
N PHE A 10 -11.83 19.45 -5.43
CA PHE A 10 -10.54 19.63 -6.07
C PHE A 10 -9.40 19.73 -5.05
N LEU A 11 -9.58 20.48 -3.97
CA LEU A 11 -8.59 20.64 -2.92
C LEU A 11 -8.30 19.30 -2.20
N VAL A 12 -9.36 18.53 -1.90
CA VAL A 12 -9.22 17.19 -1.28
C VAL A 12 -8.46 16.25 -2.20
N VAL A 13 -8.79 16.21 -3.50
CA VAL A 13 -8.09 15.37 -4.48
C VAL A 13 -6.63 15.75 -4.57
N LEU A 14 -6.31 17.05 -4.61
CA LEU A 14 -4.93 17.54 -4.66
C LEU A 14 -4.15 17.13 -3.42
N LEU A 15 -4.74 17.25 -2.23
CA LEU A 15 -4.11 16.83 -0.98
C LEU A 15 -3.86 15.33 -0.95
N CYS A 16 -4.86 14.53 -1.33
CA CYS A 16 -4.72 13.07 -1.42
C CYS A 16 -3.61 12.67 -2.42
N ALA A 17 -3.56 13.30 -3.59
CA ALA A 17 -2.52 13.06 -4.59
C ALA A 17 -1.12 13.41 -4.06
N ALA A 18 -0.98 14.53 -3.35
CA ALA A 18 0.29 14.92 -2.72
C ALA A 18 0.72 13.91 -1.64
N CYS A 19 -0.20 13.46 -0.78
CA CYS A 19 0.06 12.42 0.22
C CYS A 19 0.50 11.11 -0.44
N MET A 20 -0.17 10.70 -1.53
CA MET A 20 0.19 9.48 -2.26
C MET A 20 1.54 9.60 -2.95
N PHE A 21 1.89 10.77 -3.48
CA PHE A 21 3.22 11.01 -4.06
C PHE A 21 4.33 10.85 -3.00
N VAL A 22 4.17 11.46 -1.82
CA VAL A 22 5.09 11.30 -0.69
C VAL A 22 5.17 9.84 -0.25
N PHE A 23 4.03 9.14 -0.22
CA PHE A 23 3.98 7.72 0.13
C PHE A 23 4.77 6.85 -0.87
N ILE A 24 4.55 7.05 -2.18
CA ILE A 24 5.29 6.34 -3.25
C ILE A 24 6.79 6.63 -3.13
N TYR A 25 7.18 7.89 -2.96
CA TYR A 25 8.57 8.27 -2.77
C TYR A 25 9.20 7.53 -1.57
N THR A 26 8.51 7.52 -0.44
CA THR A 26 8.97 6.84 0.78
C THR A 26 9.06 5.33 0.58
N LEU A 27 8.07 4.72 -0.08
CA LEU A 27 8.05 3.30 -0.40
C LEU A 27 9.25 2.91 -1.28
N VAL A 28 9.48 3.65 -2.36
CA VAL A 28 10.62 3.42 -3.26
C VAL A 28 11.95 3.59 -2.51
N LYS A 29 12.08 4.65 -1.72
CA LYS A 29 13.27 4.90 -0.89
C LYS A 29 13.55 3.75 0.08
N LEU A 30 12.53 3.27 0.80
CA LEU A 30 12.66 2.13 1.73
C LEU A 30 12.99 0.83 0.98
N SER A 31 12.41 0.61 -0.20
CA SER A 31 12.67 -0.57 -1.02
C SER A 31 14.10 -0.62 -1.54
N LEU A 32 14.68 0.54 -1.87
CA LEU A 32 16.04 0.67 -2.43
C LEU A 32 17.11 0.98 -1.36
N GLN A 33 16.75 0.95 -0.09
CA GLN A 33 17.69 1.17 1.00
C GLN A 33 18.69 0.00 1.09
N GLU A 34 19.94 0.31 1.37
CA GLU A 34 21.02 -0.70 1.55
C GLU A 34 20.62 -1.78 2.55
N GLY A 35 21.06 -3.02 2.29
CA GLY A 35 20.71 -4.20 3.08
C GLY A 35 21.00 -4.04 4.58
N GLU A 36 22.14 -3.47 4.95
CA GLU A 36 22.54 -3.24 6.34
C GLU A 36 21.62 -2.22 7.05
N SER A 37 21.31 -1.09 6.40
CA SER A 37 20.44 -0.06 6.97
C SER A 37 19.00 -0.57 7.19
N SER A 38 18.51 -1.37 6.25
CA SER A 38 17.19 -2.02 6.37
C SER A 38 17.16 -3.05 7.50
N SER A 39 18.24 -3.82 7.67
CA SER A 39 18.36 -4.81 8.74
C SER A 39 18.39 -4.15 10.12
N ARG A 40 19.07 -3.02 10.27
CA ARG A 40 19.15 -2.30 11.55
C ARG A 40 17.78 -1.77 12.01
N LEU A 41 16.98 -1.22 11.09
CA LEU A 41 15.63 -0.75 11.40
C LEU A 41 14.72 -1.91 11.84
N THR A 42 14.78 -3.03 11.11
CA THR A 42 13.96 -4.20 11.43
C THR A 42 14.44 -4.86 12.73
N GLN A 43 15.74 -4.86 13.02
CA GLN A 43 16.30 -5.43 14.24
C GLN A 43 15.86 -4.65 15.50
N ALA A 44 15.72 -3.32 15.41
CA ALA A 44 15.16 -2.54 16.50
C ALA A 44 13.71 -2.93 16.81
N VAL A 45 12.90 -3.18 15.78
CA VAL A 45 11.51 -3.66 15.91
C VAL A 45 11.46 -5.09 16.44
N VAL A 46 12.34 -5.97 15.95
CA VAL A 46 12.43 -7.37 16.40
C VAL A 46 12.80 -7.46 17.88
N ASN A 47 13.75 -6.64 18.33
CA ASN A 47 14.12 -6.61 19.75
C ASN A 47 12.94 -6.17 20.64
N GLN A 48 12.20 -5.12 20.22
CA GLN A 48 11.02 -4.69 20.95
C GLN A 48 9.89 -5.74 20.98
N ILE A 49 9.65 -6.45 19.86
CA ILE A 49 8.63 -7.50 19.78
C ILE A 49 9.12 -8.76 20.53
N GLY A 50 10.41 -9.11 20.41
CA GLY A 50 11.02 -10.25 21.08
C GLY A 50 10.89 -10.14 22.59
N GLU A 51 11.24 -9.00 23.17
CA GLU A 51 11.09 -8.73 24.61
C GLU A 51 9.63 -8.74 25.08
N ALA A 52 8.68 -8.34 24.19
CA ALA A 52 7.26 -8.27 24.55
C ALA A 52 6.48 -9.58 24.34
N ALA A 53 6.92 -10.46 23.45
CA ALA A 53 6.16 -11.62 22.99
C ALA A 53 6.77 -12.97 23.38
N PHE A 54 8.06 -13.02 23.68
CA PHE A 54 8.76 -14.26 23.98
C PHE A 54 9.52 -14.10 25.31
N ASP A 55 9.22 -14.97 26.29
CA ASP A 55 9.91 -15.03 27.58
C ASP A 55 11.35 -15.62 27.49
N GLU A 56 11.77 -16.05 26.29
CA GLU A 56 13.11 -16.62 26.01
C GLU A 56 13.85 -15.79 24.99
N GLU A 57 15.20 -15.71 25.12
CA GLU A 57 16.08 -15.10 24.15
C GLU A 57 16.00 -15.87 22.82
N LEU A 58 15.63 -15.15 21.75
CA LEU A 58 15.56 -15.70 20.39
C LEU A 58 16.96 -16.09 19.87
N ASP A 59 17.09 -17.28 19.28
CA ASP A 59 18.29 -17.69 18.58
C ASP A 59 18.55 -16.83 17.33
N ALA A 60 19.83 -16.67 16.94
CA ALA A 60 20.24 -15.86 15.80
C ALA A 60 19.51 -16.23 14.50
N ASN A 61 19.20 -17.50 14.28
CA ASN A 61 18.42 -17.99 13.14
C ASN A 61 16.96 -17.54 13.18
N GLN A 62 16.36 -17.52 14.37
CA GLN A 62 14.99 -17.06 14.59
C GLN A 62 14.87 -15.55 14.39
N ILE A 63 15.86 -14.79 14.88
CA ILE A 63 15.95 -13.34 14.65
C ILE A 63 16.05 -13.05 13.16
N HIS A 64 16.89 -13.79 12.41
CA HIS A 64 17.05 -13.61 10.98
C HIS A 64 15.75 -13.92 10.21
N ALA A 65 15.08 -15.03 10.54
CA ALA A 65 13.81 -15.42 9.93
C ALA A 65 12.71 -14.40 10.22
N LEU A 66 12.63 -13.90 11.45
CA LEU A 66 11.66 -12.87 11.85
C LEU A 66 11.91 -11.54 11.14
N ASN A 67 13.16 -11.13 11.01
CA ASN A 67 13.57 -9.94 10.24
C ASN A 67 13.12 -10.04 8.78
N LEU A 68 13.37 -11.19 8.14
CA LEU A 68 12.97 -11.42 6.75
C LEU A 68 11.45 -11.37 6.61
N PHE A 69 10.72 -12.05 7.50
CA PHE A 69 9.26 -12.08 7.51
C PHE A 69 8.65 -10.69 7.70
N LEU A 70 9.13 -9.91 8.68
CA LEU A 70 8.62 -8.55 8.95
C LEU A 70 8.86 -7.62 7.76
N ARG A 71 10.02 -7.70 7.13
CA ARG A 71 10.35 -6.90 5.95
C ARG A 71 9.42 -7.24 4.78
N THR A 72 9.21 -8.51 4.54
CA THR A 72 8.36 -9.01 3.48
C THR A 72 6.90 -8.61 3.72
N MET A 73 6.41 -8.75 4.96
CA MET A 73 5.06 -8.32 5.34
C MET A 73 4.88 -6.80 5.27
N ALA A 74 5.88 -6.02 5.64
CA ALA A 74 5.83 -4.57 5.52
C ALA A 74 5.60 -4.12 4.07
N HIS A 75 6.29 -4.70 3.10
CA HIS A 75 6.09 -4.41 1.68
C HIS A 75 4.68 -4.79 1.21
N PHE A 76 4.20 -5.98 1.57
CA PHE A 76 2.83 -6.41 1.29
C PHE A 76 1.79 -5.40 1.79
N VAL A 77 1.90 -4.97 3.05
CA VAL A 77 0.99 -3.99 3.65
C VAL A 77 1.10 -2.62 2.97
N LEU A 78 2.32 -2.16 2.68
CA LEU A 78 2.53 -0.88 2.00
C LEU A 78 1.91 -0.86 0.60
N PHE A 79 2.04 -1.93 -0.19
CA PHE A 79 1.41 -2.04 -1.50
C PHE A 79 -0.12 -2.17 -1.42
N SER A 80 -0.65 -2.78 -0.34
CA SER A 80 -2.09 -2.82 -0.09
C SER A 80 -2.65 -1.41 0.19
N ILE A 81 -1.98 -0.64 1.04
CA ILE A 81 -2.35 0.76 1.34
C ILE A 81 -2.23 1.63 0.09
N LEU A 82 -1.15 1.47 -0.71
CA LEU A 82 -0.96 2.19 -1.95
C LEU A 82 -2.12 1.97 -2.92
N SER A 83 -2.47 0.70 -3.18
CA SER A 83 -3.55 0.35 -4.10
C SER A 83 -4.91 0.87 -3.62
N PHE A 84 -5.22 0.71 -2.32
CA PHE A 84 -6.44 1.24 -1.72
C PHE A 84 -6.54 2.77 -1.89
N GLY A 85 -5.46 3.50 -1.57
CA GLY A 85 -5.42 4.97 -1.69
C GLY A 85 -5.58 5.45 -3.13
N MET A 86 -4.93 4.79 -4.08
CA MET A 86 -5.05 5.10 -5.51
C MET A 86 -6.46 4.84 -6.05
N CYS A 87 -7.12 3.76 -5.62
CA CYS A 87 -8.54 3.49 -5.94
C CYS A 87 -9.44 4.60 -5.39
N THR A 88 -9.19 5.04 -4.16
CA THR A 88 -9.95 6.14 -3.54
C THR A 88 -9.83 7.42 -4.37
N ILE A 89 -8.62 7.79 -4.80
CA ILE A 89 -8.40 8.96 -5.66
C ILE A 89 -9.14 8.80 -6.99
N ALA A 90 -9.05 7.63 -7.63
CA ALA A 90 -9.74 7.37 -8.89
C ALA A 90 -11.26 7.57 -8.75
N PHE A 91 -11.87 7.11 -7.66
CA PHE A 91 -13.31 7.29 -7.41
C PHE A 91 -13.69 8.72 -7.06
N LEU A 92 -12.82 9.51 -6.47
CA LEU A 92 -13.03 10.94 -6.24
C LEU A 92 -12.95 11.76 -7.53
N VAL A 93 -12.03 11.37 -8.44
CA VAL A 93 -11.79 12.08 -9.70
C VAL A 93 -12.86 11.72 -10.75
N PHE A 94 -13.17 10.44 -10.89
CA PHE A 94 -14.07 9.95 -11.93
C PHE A 94 -15.50 9.78 -11.40
N ALA A 95 -16.41 10.66 -11.81
CA ALA A 95 -17.82 10.55 -11.46
C ALA A 95 -18.56 9.45 -12.25
N HIS A 96 -18.14 9.18 -13.51
CA HIS A 96 -18.78 8.24 -14.41
C HIS A 96 -18.26 6.80 -14.23
N PRO A 97 -19.12 5.76 -14.29
CA PRO A 97 -18.72 4.37 -14.10
C PRO A 97 -17.56 3.90 -15.00
N ALA A 98 -17.59 4.26 -16.29
CA ALA A 98 -16.51 3.93 -17.22
C ALA A 98 -15.16 4.57 -16.81
N GLY A 99 -15.19 5.80 -16.31
CA GLY A 99 -13.98 6.48 -15.78
C GLY A 99 -13.46 5.78 -14.53
N ARG A 100 -14.34 5.35 -13.61
CA ARG A 100 -13.96 4.58 -12.42
C ARG A 100 -13.30 3.26 -12.79
N PHE A 101 -13.91 2.51 -13.73
CA PHE A 101 -13.32 1.27 -14.24
C PHE A 101 -11.93 1.50 -14.85
N PHE A 102 -11.79 2.53 -15.69
CA PHE A 102 -10.49 2.93 -16.25
C PHE A 102 -9.47 3.27 -15.14
N GLY A 103 -9.91 4.00 -14.12
CA GLY A 103 -9.08 4.34 -12.94
C GLY A 103 -8.60 3.10 -12.18
N LEU A 104 -9.46 2.08 -12.01
CA LEU A 104 -9.07 0.81 -11.37
C LEU A 104 -8.05 0.04 -12.20
N VAL A 105 -8.23 -0.05 -13.53
CA VAL A 105 -7.27 -0.69 -14.44
C VAL A 105 -5.92 0.04 -14.40
N LEU A 106 -5.94 1.36 -14.47
CA LEU A 106 -4.74 2.19 -14.41
C LEU A 106 -4.02 2.04 -13.05
N ASN A 107 -4.77 1.98 -11.95
CA ASN A 107 -4.21 1.67 -10.62
C ASN A 107 -3.47 0.34 -10.61
N MET A 108 -4.09 -0.73 -11.11
CA MET A 108 -3.47 -2.06 -11.18
C MET A 108 -2.17 -2.03 -11.97
N LEU A 109 -2.15 -1.36 -13.13
CA LEU A 109 -0.97 -1.25 -13.97
C LEU A 109 0.16 -0.47 -13.28
N ILE A 110 -0.15 0.68 -12.68
CA ILE A 110 0.85 1.51 -11.99
C ILE A 110 1.40 0.77 -10.78
N CYS A 111 0.54 0.21 -9.93
CA CYS A 111 0.98 -0.49 -8.73
C CYS A 111 1.77 -1.77 -9.05
N ALA A 112 1.38 -2.52 -10.09
CA ALA A 112 2.13 -3.69 -10.55
C ALA A 112 3.50 -3.29 -11.12
N ALA A 113 3.56 -2.21 -11.89
CA ALA A 113 4.83 -1.68 -12.41
C ALA A 113 5.76 -1.20 -11.26
N LEU A 114 5.21 -0.57 -10.23
CA LEU A 114 5.97 -0.19 -9.03
C LEU A 114 6.43 -1.43 -8.25
N ALA A 115 5.56 -2.43 -8.06
CA ALA A 115 5.88 -3.66 -7.35
C ALA A 115 7.04 -4.43 -8.01
N TYR A 116 6.96 -4.60 -9.33
CA TYR A 116 8.03 -5.26 -10.09
C TYR A 116 9.27 -4.36 -10.20
N GLY A 117 9.08 -3.07 -10.47
CA GLY A 117 10.17 -2.13 -10.67
C GLY A 117 11.03 -1.95 -9.42
N THR A 118 10.41 -1.81 -8.24
CA THR A 118 11.17 -1.69 -6.98
C THR A 118 12.00 -2.94 -6.69
N GLU A 119 11.49 -4.14 -7.02
CA GLU A 119 12.25 -5.37 -6.90
C GLU A 119 13.38 -5.46 -7.93
N TYR A 120 13.08 -5.14 -9.19
CA TYR A 120 14.07 -5.15 -10.26
C TYR A 120 15.25 -4.20 -9.96
N PHE A 121 14.96 -3.01 -9.43
CA PHE A 121 16.02 -2.04 -9.10
C PHE A 121 16.88 -2.45 -7.90
N LYS A 122 16.45 -3.37 -7.04
CA LYS A 122 17.27 -3.88 -5.93
C LYS A 122 18.59 -4.52 -6.41
N GLN A 123 18.65 -5.09 -7.60
CA GLN A 123 19.88 -5.66 -8.14
C GLN A 123 21.02 -4.65 -8.34
N PHE A 124 20.70 -3.34 -8.36
CA PHE A 124 21.69 -2.26 -8.49
C PHE A 124 22.09 -1.66 -7.12
N VAL A 125 21.58 -2.22 -6.03
CA VAL A 125 21.87 -1.79 -4.65
C VAL A 125 22.81 -2.80 -4.01
N ASP A 126 23.88 -2.31 -3.37
CA ASP A 126 24.87 -3.17 -2.72
C ASP A 126 24.23 -4.07 -1.65
N GLY A 127 24.61 -5.35 -1.69
CA GLY A 127 24.10 -6.36 -0.76
C GLY A 127 22.65 -6.79 -0.99
N ARG A 128 22.05 -6.47 -2.15
CA ARG A 128 20.70 -6.89 -2.53
C ARG A 128 20.64 -7.65 -3.84
N HIS A 129 19.67 -8.54 -3.94
CA HIS A 129 19.40 -9.32 -5.14
C HIS A 129 17.93 -9.22 -5.51
N PHE A 130 17.65 -9.33 -6.81
CA PHE A 130 16.28 -9.45 -7.31
C PHE A 130 15.66 -10.77 -6.84
N GLN A 131 14.49 -10.72 -6.25
CA GLN A 131 13.70 -11.89 -5.82
C GLN A 131 12.30 -11.81 -6.41
N ILE A 132 12.00 -12.72 -7.31
CA ILE A 132 10.69 -12.74 -8.00
C ILE A 132 9.54 -13.01 -7.04
N GLU A 133 9.79 -13.76 -5.97
CA GLU A 133 8.83 -14.07 -4.91
C GLU A 133 8.37 -12.82 -4.18
N ASP A 134 9.28 -11.89 -3.88
CA ASP A 134 8.97 -10.60 -3.24
C ASP A 134 8.15 -9.72 -4.19
N ALA A 135 8.43 -9.74 -5.50
CA ALA A 135 7.63 -9.03 -6.49
C ALA A 135 6.18 -9.55 -6.53
N TRP A 136 5.99 -10.87 -6.52
CA TRP A 136 4.67 -11.48 -6.46
C TRP A 136 3.93 -11.13 -5.18
N LEU A 137 4.61 -11.13 -4.03
CA LEU A 137 4.01 -10.76 -2.76
C LEU A 137 3.52 -9.31 -2.76
N ASN A 138 4.30 -8.39 -3.32
CA ASN A 138 3.90 -7.00 -3.50
C ASN A 138 2.66 -6.89 -4.40
N ILE A 139 2.58 -7.68 -5.48
CA ILE A 139 1.40 -7.75 -6.37
C ILE A 139 0.18 -8.30 -5.60
N TYR A 140 0.33 -9.32 -4.76
CA TYR A 140 -0.76 -9.78 -3.90
C TYR A 140 -1.23 -8.67 -2.95
N GLY A 141 -0.32 -7.86 -2.40
CA GLY A 141 -0.67 -6.66 -1.65
C GLY A 141 -1.55 -5.70 -2.46
N VAL A 142 -1.19 -5.43 -3.71
CA VAL A 142 -1.99 -4.58 -4.62
C VAL A 142 -3.40 -5.14 -4.81
N ILE A 143 -3.54 -6.45 -5.04
CA ILE A 143 -4.84 -7.11 -5.21
C ILE A 143 -5.68 -7.01 -3.94
N ILE A 144 -5.10 -7.24 -2.78
CA ILE A 144 -5.79 -7.13 -1.48
C ILE A 144 -6.25 -5.69 -1.24
N GLY A 145 -5.42 -4.69 -1.55
CA GLY A 145 -5.79 -3.28 -1.45
C GLY A 145 -6.97 -2.92 -2.35
N LEU A 146 -6.97 -3.38 -3.60
CA LEU A 146 -8.10 -3.22 -4.52
C LEU A 146 -9.37 -3.91 -4.00
N CYS A 147 -9.30 -5.17 -3.57
CA CYS A 147 -10.44 -5.90 -3.04
C CYS A 147 -11.00 -5.22 -1.79
N SER A 148 -10.15 -4.77 -0.88
CA SER A 148 -10.55 -4.05 0.34
C SER A 148 -11.28 -2.75 0.00
N PHE A 149 -10.81 -2.02 -1.02
CA PHE A 149 -11.47 -0.81 -1.49
C PHE A 149 -12.87 -1.13 -2.06
N LEU A 150 -12.99 -2.14 -2.92
CA LEU A 150 -14.28 -2.52 -3.52
C LEU A 150 -15.30 -2.97 -2.46
N ILE A 151 -14.86 -3.71 -1.44
CA ILE A 151 -15.70 -4.10 -0.30
C ILE A 151 -16.16 -2.86 0.48
N ALA A 152 -15.25 -1.93 0.76
CA ALA A 152 -15.58 -0.68 1.46
C ALA A 152 -16.60 0.17 0.67
N ASP A 153 -16.40 0.30 -0.65
CA ASP A 153 -17.33 1.03 -1.53
C ASP A 153 -18.73 0.36 -1.56
N LEU A 154 -18.78 -0.96 -1.65
CA LEU A 154 -20.05 -1.73 -1.60
C LEU A 154 -20.77 -1.54 -0.26
N ILE A 155 -20.07 -1.59 0.86
CA ILE A 155 -20.64 -1.36 2.20
C ILE A 155 -21.20 0.06 2.28
N PHE A 156 -20.43 1.05 1.84
CA PHE A 156 -20.85 2.45 1.83
C PHE A 156 -22.10 2.67 0.98
N TRP A 157 -22.14 2.05 -0.21
CA TRP A 157 -23.31 2.09 -1.07
C TRP A 157 -24.54 1.46 -0.41
N ALA A 158 -24.42 0.31 0.23
CA ALA A 158 -25.50 -0.39 0.91
C ALA A 158 -26.06 0.42 2.10
N ILE A 159 -25.20 1.07 2.88
CA ILE A 159 -25.61 1.94 3.99
C ILE A 159 -26.41 3.14 3.45
N ARG A 160 -25.94 3.76 2.37
CA ARG A 160 -26.59 4.92 1.77
C ARG A 160 -27.95 4.58 1.17
N ALA A 161 -28.08 3.40 0.54
CA ALA A 161 -29.34 2.91 0.01
C ALA A 161 -30.40 2.69 1.12
N ARG A 162 -30.00 2.15 2.27
CA ARG A 162 -30.89 1.96 3.43
C ARG A 162 -31.36 3.30 4.03
N SER A 163 -30.47 4.27 4.12
CA SER A 163 -30.82 5.60 4.67
C SER A 163 -31.83 6.34 3.80
N SER A 164 -31.78 6.20 2.47
CA SER A 164 -32.76 6.83 1.57
C SER A 164 -34.15 6.17 1.64
N SER A 165 -34.26 4.87 1.91
CA SER A 165 -35.52 4.17 2.04
C SER A 165 -36.27 4.41 3.37
N GLN A 166 -35.61 4.96 4.39
CA GLN A 166 -36.19 5.30 5.69
C GLN A 166 -36.71 6.75 5.74
N SER A 167 -36.45 7.57 4.74
CA SER A 167 -36.87 8.97 4.65
C SER A 167 -38.10 9.19 3.78
N GLU A 168 -38.68 8.12 3.21
CA GLU A 168 -39.96 8.08 2.52
C GLU A 168 -41.06 7.53 3.45
#